data_02272da61332746bfea4e3444a35b9ea
#
_entry.id   02272da61332746bfea4e3444a35b9ea
#
_cell.length_a   1.000
_cell.length_b   1.000
_cell.length_c   1.000
_cell.angle_alpha   90.00
_cell.angle_beta   90.00
_cell.angle_gamma   90.00
#
_symmetry.space_group_name_H-M   'P 1'
#
loop_
_entity.id
_entity.type
_entity.pdbx_description
1 polymer ?
#
loop_
_entity_poly.entity_id
_entity_poly.type
_entity_poly.pdbx_seq_one_letter_code
_entity_poly.pdbx_strand_id
1 'polypeptide(L)'
;MYHYWYAICMKIPILDVYFYKTEAGNEPVRQWLQLLGPKDKKMIGDDIKTIQFGWLLGMPLVKHVEGDIWESRCKLKNGIARIFFVLDGKSMILIHGFQKKQQRTPKP
;
A
#
# COMPACT_ATOMS: atom_id res chain seq x y z
N MET A 1 22.38 17.95 15.64
CA MET A 1 21.00 18.45 15.75
C MET A 1 20.09 17.94 14.66
N TYR A 2 20.54 17.95 13.42
CA TYR A 2 19.71 17.44 12.30
C TYR A 2 19.36 15.97 12.42
N HIS A 3 20.29 15.12 12.81
CA HIS A 3 19.94 13.71 12.90
C HIS A 3 19.02 13.42 14.06
N TYR A 4 19.04 14.21 15.10
CA TYR A 4 18.11 14.02 16.18
C TYR A 4 16.68 14.31 15.71
N TRP A 5 16.53 15.43 15.01
CA TRP A 5 15.25 15.81 14.44
C TRP A 5 14.79 14.78 13.40
N TYR A 6 15.74 14.33 12.56
CA TYR A 6 15.46 13.33 11.54
C TYR A 6 14.97 12.01 12.16
N ALA A 7 15.60 11.57 13.23
CA ALA A 7 15.20 10.36 13.93
C ALA A 7 13.79 10.48 14.49
N ILE A 8 13.41 11.64 14.99
CA ILE A 8 12.05 11.91 15.46
C ILE A 8 11.08 11.84 14.30
N CYS A 9 11.42 12.47 13.18
CA CYS A 9 10.58 12.44 11.98
C CYS A 9 10.32 11.05 11.47
N MET A 10 11.30 10.17 11.55
CA MET A 10 11.16 8.80 11.09
C MET A 10 10.22 7.97 11.95
N LYS A 11 9.96 8.40 13.18
CA LYS A 11 9.03 7.72 14.07
C LYS A 11 7.60 8.19 13.90
N ILE A 12 7.39 9.30 13.19
CA ILE A 12 6.07 9.87 12.97
C ILE A 12 5.67 9.58 11.53
N PRO A 13 4.56 8.87 11.31
CA PRO A 13 4.13 8.62 9.94
C PRO A 13 3.73 9.92 9.25
N ILE A 14 4.11 10.06 7.99
CA ILE A 14 3.73 11.20 7.16
C ILE A 14 2.28 11.08 6.74
N LEU A 15 1.83 9.85 6.47
CA LEU A 15 0.45 9.59 6.08
C LEU A 15 -0.25 8.74 7.13
N ASP A 16 -1.54 8.99 7.30
CA ASP A 16 -2.42 8.15 8.11
C ASP A 16 -3.16 7.19 7.18
N VAL A 17 -3.15 5.92 7.50
CA VAL A 17 -3.73 4.90 6.63
C VAL A 17 -5.13 4.52 7.10
N TYR A 18 -6.08 4.52 6.17
CA TYR A 18 -7.46 4.15 6.43
C TYR A 18 -7.93 3.13 5.40
N PHE A 19 -8.83 2.26 5.80
CA PHE A 19 -9.54 1.38 4.88
C PHE A 19 -10.83 2.05 4.43
N TYR A 20 -11.03 2.11 3.12
CA TYR A 20 -12.30 2.59 2.59
C TYR A 20 -13.43 1.68 3.07
N LYS A 21 -14.51 2.28 3.52
CA LYS A 21 -15.69 1.58 4.00
C LYS A 21 -16.88 1.97 3.13
N THR A 22 -17.57 0.96 2.60
CA THR A 22 -18.77 1.19 1.78
C THR A 22 -19.95 1.59 2.67
N GLU A 23 -21.02 2.08 2.04
CA GLU A 23 -22.24 2.42 2.76
C GLU A 23 -22.82 1.23 3.52
N ALA A 24 -22.66 0.03 2.95
CA ALA A 24 -23.14 -1.19 3.58
C ALA A 24 -22.25 -1.66 4.75
N GLY A 25 -21.14 -0.96 4.99
CA GLY A 25 -20.24 -1.29 6.07
C GLY A 25 -19.11 -2.24 5.70
N ASN A 26 -18.95 -2.55 4.42
CA ASN A 26 -17.87 -3.41 3.97
C ASN A 26 -16.57 -2.64 3.79
N GLU A 27 -15.46 -3.28 4.14
CA GLU A 27 -14.13 -2.72 3.95
C GLU A 27 -13.37 -3.61 2.95
N PRO A 28 -13.47 -3.34 1.64
CA PRO A 28 -12.98 -4.27 0.62
C PRO A 28 -11.51 -4.64 0.75
N VAL A 29 -10.63 -3.66 1.00
CA VAL A 29 -9.21 -3.95 1.12
C VAL A 29 -8.91 -4.76 2.37
N ARG A 30 -9.53 -4.39 3.49
CA ARG A 30 -9.33 -5.13 4.74
C ARG A 30 -9.79 -6.57 4.60
N GLN A 31 -10.95 -6.78 3.99
CA GLN A 31 -11.48 -8.12 3.76
C GLN A 31 -10.58 -8.94 2.85
N TRP A 32 -10.08 -8.30 1.79
CA TRP A 32 -9.15 -8.96 0.88
C TRP A 32 -7.86 -9.36 1.58
N LEU A 33 -7.31 -8.47 2.41
CA LEU A 33 -6.10 -8.77 3.16
C LEU A 33 -6.30 -9.96 4.11
N GLN A 34 -7.48 -10.06 4.71
CA GLN A 34 -7.78 -11.17 5.63
C GLN A 34 -7.78 -12.53 4.95
N LEU A 35 -7.96 -12.56 3.62
CA LEU A 35 -7.94 -13.80 2.86
C LEU A 35 -6.54 -14.27 2.52
N LEU A 36 -5.54 -13.44 2.71
CA LEU A 36 -4.17 -13.76 2.36
C LEU A 36 -3.48 -14.51 3.48
N GLY A 37 -2.44 -15.28 3.11
CA GLY A 37 -1.61 -15.95 4.09
C GLY A 37 -0.80 -14.97 4.93
N PRO A 38 -0.27 -15.41 6.08
CA PRO A 38 0.43 -14.52 6.99
C PRO A 38 1.67 -13.84 6.38
N LYS A 39 2.41 -14.55 5.54
CA LYS A 39 3.59 -13.97 4.90
C LYS A 39 3.24 -12.84 3.95
N ASP A 40 2.22 -13.06 3.12
CA ASP A 40 1.77 -12.05 2.16
C ASP A 40 1.20 -10.84 2.87
N LYS A 41 0.40 -11.07 3.90
CA LYS A 41 -0.13 -9.99 4.74
C LYS A 41 0.99 -9.14 5.31
N LYS A 42 2.02 -9.79 5.82
CA LYS A 42 3.14 -9.08 6.44
C LYS A 42 3.89 -8.26 5.41
N MET A 43 4.15 -8.82 4.24
CA MET A 43 4.87 -8.10 3.18
C MET A 43 4.09 -6.88 2.71
N ILE A 44 2.80 -7.03 2.52
CA ILE A 44 1.94 -5.91 2.11
C ILE A 44 1.89 -4.85 3.21
N GLY A 45 1.72 -5.28 4.46
CA GLY A 45 1.71 -4.37 5.59
C GLY A 45 3.01 -3.59 5.73
N ASP A 46 4.14 -4.26 5.54
CA ASP A 46 5.46 -3.61 5.59
C ASP A 46 5.61 -2.58 4.47
N ASP A 47 5.14 -2.89 3.27
CA ASP A 47 5.20 -1.96 2.15
C ASP A 47 4.30 -0.75 2.35
N ILE A 48 3.09 -0.96 2.85
CA ILE A 48 2.20 0.15 3.18
C ILE A 48 2.83 1.03 4.25
N LYS A 49 3.44 0.42 5.24
CA LYS A 49 4.14 1.15 6.29
C LYS A 49 5.31 1.96 5.72
N THR A 50 6.05 1.38 4.78
CA THR A 50 7.13 2.08 4.10
C THR A 50 6.61 3.31 3.38
N ILE A 51 5.49 3.20 2.68
CA ILE A 51 4.85 4.33 2.02
C ILE A 51 4.40 5.37 3.04
N GLN A 52 3.80 4.91 4.13
CA GLN A 52 3.28 5.77 5.18
C GLN A 52 4.36 6.65 5.79
N PHE A 53 5.55 6.10 6.03
CA PHE A 53 6.66 6.82 6.64
C PHE A 53 7.58 7.51 5.66
N GLY A 54 7.59 7.06 4.40
CA GLY A 54 8.52 7.56 3.38
C GLY A 54 7.84 8.26 2.21
N TRP A 55 6.65 8.76 2.39
CA TRP A 55 5.92 9.41 1.30
C TRP A 55 6.73 10.57 0.71
N LEU A 56 6.74 10.64 -0.61
CA LEU A 56 7.47 11.62 -1.41
C LEU A 56 8.97 11.37 -1.53
N LEU A 57 9.46 10.19 -1.14
CA LEU A 57 10.87 9.85 -1.30
C LEU A 57 11.15 9.13 -2.62
N GLY A 58 10.29 9.31 -3.63
CA GLY A 58 10.53 8.75 -4.96
C GLY A 58 10.55 7.24 -4.98
N MET A 59 9.57 6.62 -4.41
CA MET A 59 9.56 5.18 -4.20
C MET A 59 9.14 4.42 -5.45
N PRO A 60 9.88 3.37 -5.84
CA PRO A 60 9.45 2.53 -6.95
C PRO A 60 8.22 1.71 -6.66
N LEU A 61 7.81 1.63 -5.40
CA LEU A 61 6.64 0.87 -4.97
C LEU A 61 5.32 1.55 -5.32
N VAL A 62 5.37 2.84 -5.66
CA VAL A 62 4.16 3.65 -5.82
C VAL A 62 4.12 4.25 -7.20
N LYS A 63 2.94 4.19 -7.82
CA LYS A 63 2.71 4.77 -9.12
C LYS A 63 1.50 5.68 -9.07
N HIS A 64 1.64 6.89 -9.60
CA HIS A 64 0.51 7.79 -9.77
C HIS A 64 -0.37 7.28 -10.91
N VAL A 65 -1.65 7.16 -10.67
CA VAL A 65 -2.60 6.66 -11.67
C VAL A 65 -3.33 7.81 -12.34
N GLU A 66 -4.09 8.56 -11.57
CA GLU A 66 -4.89 9.65 -12.07
C GLU A 66 -5.41 10.49 -10.91
N GLY A 67 -5.38 11.82 -11.04
CA GLY A 67 -5.86 12.70 -9.99
C GLY A 67 -5.20 12.40 -8.65
N ASP A 68 -6.02 12.09 -7.66
CA ASP A 68 -5.54 11.73 -6.32
C ASP A 68 -5.38 10.22 -6.12
N ILE A 69 -5.50 9.45 -7.20
CA ILE A 69 -5.44 8.00 -7.14
C ILE A 69 -4.02 7.52 -7.42
N TRP A 70 -3.54 6.65 -6.53
CA TRP A 70 -2.22 6.06 -6.61
C TRP A 70 -2.32 4.56 -6.51
N GLU A 71 -1.29 3.87 -6.98
CA GLU A 71 -1.19 2.42 -6.91
C GLU A 71 0.05 2.03 -6.14
N SER A 72 -0.12 1.18 -5.15
CA SER A 72 0.99 0.55 -4.45
C SER A 72 1.19 -0.84 -5.01
N ARG A 73 2.44 -1.19 -5.28
CA ARG A 73 2.82 -2.51 -5.81
C ARG A 73 3.71 -3.21 -4.80
N CYS A 74 3.32 -4.42 -4.44
CA CYS A 74 4.09 -5.24 -3.53
C CYS A 74 4.43 -6.57 -4.18
N LYS A 75 5.71 -6.88 -4.27
CA LYS A 75 6.14 -8.17 -4.80
C LYS A 75 5.91 -9.26 -3.77
N LEU A 76 5.14 -10.25 -4.16
CA LEU A 76 4.90 -11.43 -3.36
C LEU A 76 5.56 -12.64 -4.02
N LYS A 77 5.60 -13.74 -3.29
CA LYS A 77 6.18 -14.97 -3.81
C LYS A 77 5.50 -15.42 -5.11
N ASN A 78 4.19 -15.30 -5.17
CA ASN A 78 3.40 -15.82 -6.30
C ASN A 78 2.76 -14.73 -7.14
N GLY A 79 3.34 -13.55 -7.17
CA GLY A 79 2.79 -12.49 -8.00
C GLY A 79 3.01 -11.11 -7.40
N ILE A 80 2.18 -10.18 -7.82
CA ILE A 80 2.26 -8.80 -7.38
C ILE A 80 0.92 -8.39 -6.78
N ALA A 81 0.95 -7.93 -5.54
CA ALA A 81 -0.23 -7.34 -4.93
C ALA A 81 -0.29 -5.88 -5.34
N ARG A 82 -1.47 -5.44 -5.74
CA ARG A 82 -1.70 -4.05 -6.13
C ARG A 82 -2.82 -3.49 -5.28
N ILE A 83 -2.56 -2.33 -4.70
CA ILE A 83 -3.54 -1.65 -3.87
C ILE A 83 -3.68 -0.23 -4.38
N PHE A 84 -4.90 0.12 -4.77
CA PHE A 84 -5.21 1.49 -5.14
C PHE A 84 -5.58 2.26 -3.90
N PHE A 85 -5.07 3.47 -3.80
CA PHE A 85 -5.40 4.34 -2.69
C PHE A 85 -5.58 5.78 -3.16
N VAL A 86 -6.33 6.54 -2.38
CA VAL A 86 -6.57 7.95 -2.63
C VAL A 86 -5.84 8.74 -1.56
N LEU A 87 -5.19 9.82 -1.98
CA LEU A 87 -4.61 10.76 -1.04
C LEU A 87 -5.57 11.91 -0.81
N ASP A 88 -5.93 12.10 0.45
CA ASP A 88 -6.75 13.23 0.88
C ASP A 88 -6.01 13.92 2.02
N GLY A 89 -5.25 14.96 1.70
CA GLY A 89 -4.36 15.58 2.65
C GLY A 89 -3.33 14.58 3.17
N LYS A 90 -3.36 14.31 4.47
CA LYS A 90 -2.49 13.31 5.11
C LYS A 90 -3.08 11.91 5.09
N SER A 91 -4.29 11.76 4.57
CA SER A 91 -4.98 10.47 4.63
C SER A 91 -4.69 9.64 3.39
N MET A 92 -4.23 8.42 3.61
CA MET A 92 -4.03 7.41 2.58
C MET A 92 -5.17 6.42 2.72
N ILE A 93 -6.14 6.50 1.82
CA ILE A 93 -7.36 5.71 1.91
C ILE A 93 -7.27 4.56 0.93
N LEU A 94 -7.19 3.34 1.44
CA LEU A 94 -7.06 2.14 0.63
C LEU A 94 -8.44 1.76 0.09
N ILE A 95 -8.59 1.80 -1.24
CA ILE A 95 -9.92 1.64 -1.85
C ILE A 95 -10.12 0.30 -2.55
N HIS A 96 -9.06 -0.29 -3.09
CA HIS A 96 -9.19 -1.55 -3.81
C HIS A 96 -7.87 -2.29 -3.80
N GLY A 97 -7.93 -3.59 -3.64
CA GLY A 97 -6.72 -4.43 -3.64
C GLY A 97 -6.97 -5.72 -4.39
N PHE A 98 -5.97 -6.17 -5.09
CA PHE A 98 -6.01 -7.46 -5.77
C PHE A 98 -4.60 -7.98 -5.99
N GLN A 99 -4.48 -9.25 -6.20
CA GLN A 99 -3.21 -9.89 -6.51
C GLN A 99 -3.22 -10.35 -7.95
N LYS A 100 -2.23 -9.90 -8.71
CA LYS A 100 -2.02 -10.40 -10.06
C LYS A 100 -1.00 -11.51 -9.97
N LYS A 101 -1.41 -12.71 -10.33
CA LYS A 101 -0.51 -13.85 -10.32
C LYS A 101 0.53 -13.67 -11.40
N GLN A 102 1.76 -14.08 -11.10
CA GLN A 102 2.81 -14.05 -12.07
C GLN A 102 2.44 -14.99 -13.22
N GLN A 103 2.22 -14.42 -14.38
CA GLN A 103 1.94 -15.23 -15.54
C GLN A 103 3.22 -15.84 -16.06
N ARG A 104 3.22 -17.14 -16.17
CA ARG A 104 4.29 -17.79 -16.90
C ARG A 104 4.13 -17.46 -18.36
N THR A 105 5.23 -17.11 -18.99
CA THR A 105 5.24 -16.97 -20.44
C THR A 105 4.76 -18.28 -21.04
N PRO A 106 3.71 -18.28 -21.86
CA PRO A 106 3.29 -19.51 -22.50
C PRO A 106 4.42 -20.06 -23.29
N LYS A 107 4.70 -21.32 -23.10
CA LYS A 107 5.71 -21.96 -23.92
C LYS A 107 5.19 -22.14 -25.32
N PRO A 108 6.00 -21.81 -26.32
CA PRO A 108 5.59 -22.08 -27.69
C PRO A 108 5.37 -23.55 -27.93
#